data_bd372e626f2a25d28084a7887a368c1b
#
_entry.id   bd372e626f2a25d28084a7887a368c1b
#
_cell.length_a   1.000
_cell.length_b   1.000
_cell.length_c   1.000
_cell.angle_alpha   90.00
_cell.angle_beta   90.00
_cell.angle_gamma   90.00
#
_symmetry.space_group_name_H-M   'P 1'
#
loop_
_entity.id
_entity.type
_entity.pdbx_description
1 polymer ?
#
loop_
_entity_poly.entity_id
_entity_poly.type
_entity_poly.pdbx_seq_one_letter_code
_entity_poly.pdbx_strand_id
1 'polypeptide(L)'
;MSAGPSARGWPVKVKICGITRTEDAVVAAHAGADYVGAILSSGFGRSVSVEHAAAYGAETGLPLVGVTVDESLEDLVRIGEGAGLSVVQLHGTEPPELVGAVGAAGPWQVWKALRVRTADEIESAIATYARVADGLLLDGWHPEHRGGSGVRFPWDLLSPLRGRFPDGLTFVAAGGLTAENVGDAIRHMRPDVVDVSSGVEIAHGVKEPGRVRSFVRGARTAAREISREQT
;
A
#
# COMPACT_ATOMS: atom_id res chain seq x y z
N MET A 1 33.20 0.61 -16.91
CA MET A 1 33.11 -0.32 -15.78
C MET A 1 31.81 0.00 -15.07
N SER A 2 30.77 -0.79 -15.35
CA SER A 2 29.44 -0.66 -14.75
C SER A 2 29.51 -1.17 -13.31
N ALA A 3 29.17 -0.32 -12.34
CA ALA A 3 29.04 -0.75 -10.95
C ALA A 3 27.89 -1.76 -10.87
N GLY A 4 28.21 -3.00 -10.53
CA GLY A 4 27.22 -4.05 -10.28
C GLY A 4 26.29 -3.65 -9.12
N PRO A 5 25.08 -4.25 -9.03
CA PRO A 5 24.11 -3.94 -8.00
C PRO A 5 24.73 -4.16 -6.62
N SER A 6 24.73 -3.09 -5.80
CA SER A 6 25.21 -3.16 -4.42
C SER A 6 24.42 -4.22 -3.65
N ALA A 7 25.11 -4.97 -2.80
CA ALA A 7 24.58 -5.99 -1.88
C ALA A 7 23.60 -5.42 -0.81
N ARG A 8 22.64 -4.62 -1.24
CA ARG A 8 21.52 -4.14 -0.43
C ARG A 8 20.33 -5.03 -0.73
N GLY A 9 19.89 -5.75 0.29
CA GLY A 9 18.77 -6.65 0.23
C GLY A 9 17.53 -6.08 -0.44
N TRP A 10 16.58 -6.94 -0.86
CA TRP A 10 15.31 -6.50 -1.43
C TRP A 10 14.59 -5.54 -0.47
N PRO A 11 14.43 -4.25 -0.80
CA PRO A 11 13.98 -3.23 0.16
C PRO A 11 12.45 -3.18 0.20
N VAL A 12 11.80 -4.23 0.73
CA VAL A 12 10.34 -4.18 0.95
C VAL A 12 10.01 -3.14 2.00
N LYS A 13 9.13 -2.20 1.65
CA LYS A 13 8.51 -1.25 2.57
C LYS A 13 7.20 -1.80 3.12
N VAL A 14 6.78 -1.30 4.29
CA VAL A 14 5.55 -1.72 4.98
C VAL A 14 4.64 -0.53 5.19
N LYS A 15 3.38 -0.65 4.74
CA LYS A 15 2.30 0.31 4.98
C LYS A 15 1.28 -0.29 5.95
N ILE A 16 0.93 0.47 6.99
CA ILE A 16 -0.18 0.15 7.89
C ILE A 16 -1.34 1.09 7.56
N CYS A 17 -2.39 0.55 6.95
CA CYS A 17 -3.50 1.31 6.38
C CYS A 17 -4.75 1.31 7.27
N GLY A 18 -5.64 2.29 7.05
CA GLY A 18 -6.89 2.40 7.79
C GLY A 18 -6.68 2.75 9.26
N ILE A 19 -5.73 3.63 9.52
CA ILE A 19 -5.49 4.21 10.85
C ILE A 19 -6.66 5.14 11.18
N THR A 20 -7.28 4.92 12.34
CA THR A 20 -8.38 5.76 12.86
C THR A 20 -8.03 6.43 14.18
N ARG A 21 -6.91 6.07 14.80
CA ARG A 21 -6.46 6.58 16.09
C ARG A 21 -4.97 6.91 16.03
N THR A 22 -4.57 8.02 16.64
CA THR A 22 -3.17 8.45 16.69
C THR A 22 -2.25 7.41 17.35
N GLU A 23 -2.75 6.73 18.39
CA GLU A 23 -2.01 5.67 19.09
C GLU A 23 -1.63 4.52 18.14
N ASP A 24 -2.51 4.18 17.19
CA ASP A 24 -2.24 3.12 16.21
C ASP A 24 -1.17 3.56 15.19
N ALA A 25 -1.12 4.84 14.82
CA ALA A 25 -0.05 5.39 14.01
C ALA A 25 1.30 5.32 14.73
N VAL A 26 1.33 5.68 16.03
CA VAL A 26 2.53 5.58 16.88
C VAL A 26 3.00 4.13 17.00
N VAL A 27 2.07 3.18 17.19
CA VAL A 27 2.37 1.74 17.20
C VAL A 27 2.99 1.29 15.88
N ALA A 28 2.45 1.74 14.74
CA ALA A 28 3.00 1.42 13.42
C ALA A 28 4.44 1.97 13.26
N ALA A 29 4.68 3.22 13.67
CA ALA A 29 6.00 3.83 13.63
C ALA A 29 7.02 3.08 14.49
N HIS A 30 6.68 2.79 15.74
CA HIS A 30 7.55 2.02 16.65
C HIS A 30 7.79 0.59 16.19
N ALA A 31 6.86 0.00 15.44
CA ALA A 31 7.06 -1.31 14.83
C ALA A 31 8.00 -1.29 13.62
N GLY A 32 8.33 -0.10 13.08
CA GLY A 32 9.20 0.07 11.92
C GLY A 32 8.45 0.02 10.59
N ALA A 33 7.18 0.47 10.55
CA ALA A 33 6.46 0.74 9.31
C ALA A 33 7.12 1.90 8.55
N ASP A 34 6.99 1.92 7.22
CA ASP A 34 7.51 2.99 6.35
C ASP A 34 6.42 3.99 5.97
N TYR A 35 5.15 3.59 6.05
CA TYR A 35 3.99 4.43 5.75
C TYR A 35 2.86 4.18 6.74
N VAL A 36 2.09 5.22 7.02
CA VAL A 36 0.76 5.12 7.63
C VAL A 36 -0.30 5.59 6.64
N GLY A 37 -1.46 4.91 6.62
CA GLY A 37 -2.54 5.21 5.68
C GLY A 37 -3.83 5.60 6.41
N ALA A 38 -4.45 6.69 5.95
CA ALA A 38 -5.74 7.18 6.42
C ALA A 38 -6.77 7.18 5.29
N ILE A 39 -8.00 6.76 5.54
CA ILE A 39 -9.11 6.85 4.58
C ILE A 39 -9.76 8.22 4.74
N LEU A 40 -9.68 9.05 3.68
CA LEU A 40 -10.08 10.46 3.72
C LEU A 40 -11.39 10.74 2.99
N SER A 41 -11.87 9.80 2.16
CA SER A 41 -13.25 9.86 1.65
C SER A 41 -14.24 9.48 2.73
N SER A 42 -15.36 10.18 2.78
CA SER A 42 -16.43 9.94 3.75
C SER A 42 -17.22 8.66 3.46
N GLY A 43 -17.95 8.15 4.47
CA GLY A 43 -18.88 7.02 4.29
C GLY A 43 -18.25 5.64 4.46
N PHE A 44 -16.96 5.53 4.72
CA PHE A 44 -16.28 4.26 5.01
C PHE A 44 -16.08 4.11 6.52
N GLY A 45 -16.13 2.88 7.02
CA GLY A 45 -16.05 2.62 8.47
C GLY A 45 -14.70 2.97 9.12
N ARG A 46 -13.67 3.29 8.32
CA ARG A 46 -12.36 3.78 8.80
C ARG A 46 -12.05 5.19 8.33
N SER A 47 -13.07 5.94 7.87
CA SER A 47 -12.87 7.33 7.46
C SER A 47 -12.50 8.19 8.65
N VAL A 48 -11.56 9.10 8.42
CA VAL A 48 -11.13 10.14 9.37
C VAL A 48 -11.10 11.51 8.68
N SER A 49 -11.11 12.59 9.44
CA SER A 49 -10.96 13.92 8.89
C SER A 49 -9.52 14.18 8.41
N VAL A 50 -9.37 15.15 7.53
CA VAL A 50 -8.07 15.61 7.00
C VAL A 50 -7.16 16.07 8.14
N GLU A 51 -7.71 16.83 9.11
CA GLU A 51 -6.99 17.35 10.27
C GLU A 51 -6.51 16.21 11.18
N HIS A 52 -7.36 15.18 11.37
CA HIS A 52 -7.00 14.04 12.20
C HIS A 52 -5.86 13.23 11.52
N ALA A 53 -5.93 13.04 10.20
CA ALA A 53 -4.87 12.36 9.45
C ALA A 53 -3.55 13.15 9.47
N ALA A 54 -3.59 14.49 9.36
CA ALA A 54 -2.41 15.34 9.45
C ALA A 54 -1.65 15.14 10.79
N ALA A 55 -2.39 14.92 11.88
CA ALA A 55 -1.79 14.66 13.19
C ALA A 55 -0.95 13.36 13.22
N TYR A 56 -1.29 12.35 12.41
CA TYR A 56 -0.50 11.10 12.34
C TYR A 56 0.91 11.34 11.80
N GLY A 57 1.01 12.11 10.70
CA GLY A 57 2.30 12.48 10.12
C GLY A 57 3.15 13.31 11.07
N ALA A 58 2.51 14.29 11.73
CA ALA A 58 3.19 15.15 12.71
C ALA A 58 3.71 14.36 13.92
N GLU A 59 2.91 13.44 14.46
CA GLU A 59 3.28 12.65 15.64
C GLU A 59 4.32 11.57 15.33
N THR A 60 4.26 10.95 14.15
CA THR A 60 5.10 9.79 13.82
C THR A 60 6.32 10.14 12.97
N GLY A 61 6.30 11.23 12.23
CA GLY A 61 7.28 11.56 11.20
C GLY A 61 7.26 10.62 9.99
N LEU A 62 6.29 9.70 9.90
CA LEU A 62 6.16 8.78 8.77
C LEU A 62 5.44 9.44 7.59
N PRO A 63 5.82 9.10 6.35
CA PRO A 63 5.06 9.43 5.16
C PRO A 63 3.60 9.01 5.29
N LEU A 64 2.68 9.97 5.11
CA LEU A 64 1.23 9.75 5.19
C LEU A 64 0.67 9.44 3.80
N VAL A 65 -0.10 8.35 3.70
CA VAL A 65 -0.84 7.95 2.51
C VAL A 65 -2.33 8.25 2.72
N GLY A 66 -2.88 9.17 1.96
CA GLY A 66 -4.32 9.46 1.95
C GLY A 66 -5.04 8.55 0.95
N VAL A 67 -5.96 7.74 1.44
CA VAL A 67 -6.80 6.86 0.61
C VAL A 67 -8.10 7.58 0.30
N THR A 68 -8.40 7.75 -0.99
CA THR A 68 -9.59 8.43 -1.50
C THR A 68 -10.34 7.57 -2.50
N VAL A 69 -11.64 7.81 -2.67
CA VAL A 69 -12.53 7.04 -3.56
C VAL A 69 -13.41 8.01 -4.33
N ASP A 70 -13.18 8.09 -5.65
CA ASP A 70 -13.99 8.85 -6.62
C ASP A 70 -14.21 10.34 -6.27
N GLU A 71 -13.21 10.97 -5.65
CA GLU A 71 -13.22 12.41 -5.33
C GLU A 71 -12.89 13.26 -6.57
N SER A 72 -13.35 14.53 -6.57
CA SER A 72 -12.99 15.49 -7.61
C SER A 72 -11.51 15.88 -7.51
N LEU A 73 -10.90 16.37 -8.62
CA LEU A 73 -9.53 16.91 -8.60
C LEU A 73 -9.37 18.02 -7.56
N GLU A 74 -10.34 18.93 -7.44
CA GLU A 74 -10.32 20.03 -6.47
C GLU A 74 -10.28 19.50 -5.03
N ASP A 75 -11.12 18.49 -4.72
CA ASP A 75 -11.12 17.87 -3.40
C ASP A 75 -9.83 17.08 -3.12
N LEU A 76 -9.29 16.37 -4.12
CA LEU A 76 -8.03 15.65 -3.98
C LEU A 76 -6.86 16.59 -3.66
N VAL A 77 -6.80 17.75 -4.31
CA VAL A 77 -5.79 18.79 -4.01
C VAL A 77 -5.97 19.32 -2.59
N ARG A 78 -7.19 19.72 -2.23
CA ARG A 78 -7.51 20.22 -0.89
C ARG A 78 -7.16 19.20 0.22
N ILE A 79 -7.48 17.93 -0.02
CA ILE A 79 -7.15 16.82 0.90
C ILE A 79 -5.64 16.63 0.99
N GLY A 80 -4.95 16.61 -0.15
CA GLY A 80 -3.51 16.39 -0.22
C GLY A 80 -2.70 17.45 0.51
N GLU A 81 -3.04 18.72 0.27
CA GLU A 81 -2.43 19.88 0.94
C GLU A 81 -2.78 19.91 2.43
N GLY A 82 -4.09 19.76 2.74
CA GLY A 82 -4.58 19.86 4.12
C GLY A 82 -4.05 18.78 5.05
N ALA A 83 -3.85 17.57 4.56
CA ALA A 83 -3.26 16.47 5.34
C ALA A 83 -1.74 16.40 5.22
N GLY A 84 -1.09 17.15 4.34
CA GLY A 84 0.35 17.04 4.08
C GLY A 84 0.74 15.67 3.54
N LEU A 85 -0.03 15.16 2.55
CA LEU A 85 0.17 13.80 2.04
C LEU A 85 1.52 13.65 1.33
N SER A 86 2.18 12.54 1.58
CA SER A 86 3.31 12.07 0.76
C SER A 86 2.82 11.25 -0.43
N VAL A 87 1.65 10.62 -0.30
CA VAL A 87 1.03 9.80 -1.35
C VAL A 87 -0.48 10.01 -1.34
N VAL A 88 -1.06 10.27 -2.52
CA VAL A 88 -2.50 10.18 -2.78
C VAL A 88 -2.78 8.80 -3.38
N GLN A 89 -3.53 7.96 -2.65
CA GLN A 89 -3.93 6.65 -3.12
C GLN A 89 -5.37 6.67 -3.60
N LEU A 90 -5.56 6.59 -4.91
CA LEU A 90 -6.86 6.58 -5.59
C LEU A 90 -7.42 5.16 -5.61
N HIS A 91 -8.50 4.91 -4.86
CA HIS A 91 -9.04 3.56 -4.61
C HIS A 91 -10.45 3.33 -5.17
N GLY A 92 -10.91 4.24 -6.02
CA GLY A 92 -12.18 4.17 -6.74
C GLY A 92 -12.01 3.74 -8.20
N THR A 93 -12.81 4.35 -9.06
CA THR A 93 -12.86 4.09 -10.52
C THR A 93 -12.19 5.21 -11.34
N GLU A 94 -11.28 5.95 -10.70
CA GLU A 94 -10.63 7.13 -11.29
C GLU A 94 -9.95 6.80 -12.62
N PRO A 95 -10.26 7.55 -13.71
CA PRO A 95 -9.67 7.31 -15.03
C PRO A 95 -8.22 7.82 -15.08
N PRO A 96 -7.40 7.34 -16.04
CA PRO A 96 -5.99 7.72 -16.18
C PRO A 96 -5.75 9.23 -16.27
N GLU A 97 -6.67 9.97 -16.88
CA GLU A 97 -6.60 11.42 -17.03
C GLU A 97 -6.64 12.12 -15.66
N LEU A 98 -7.51 11.66 -14.74
CA LEU A 98 -7.58 12.18 -13.39
C LEU A 98 -6.34 11.80 -12.58
N VAL A 99 -5.85 10.55 -12.71
CA VAL A 99 -4.63 10.08 -12.05
C VAL A 99 -3.45 10.99 -12.41
N GLY A 100 -3.25 11.26 -13.70
CA GLY A 100 -2.19 12.15 -14.18
C GLY A 100 -2.38 13.60 -13.72
N ALA A 101 -3.62 14.11 -13.72
CA ALA A 101 -3.93 15.47 -13.25
C ALA A 101 -3.59 15.63 -11.75
N VAL A 102 -3.89 14.64 -10.92
CA VAL A 102 -3.55 14.63 -9.49
C VAL A 102 -2.03 14.65 -9.29
N GLY A 103 -1.28 13.85 -10.07
CA GLY A 103 0.19 13.85 -10.01
C GLY A 103 0.82 15.19 -10.38
N ALA A 104 0.20 15.92 -11.31
CA ALA A 104 0.69 17.24 -11.71
C ALA A 104 0.28 18.36 -10.73
N ALA A 105 -0.68 18.11 -9.83
CA ALA A 105 -1.29 19.13 -8.99
C ALA A 105 -0.59 19.35 -7.64
N GLY A 106 0.33 18.45 -7.21
CA GLY A 106 1.00 18.61 -5.92
C GLY A 106 2.30 17.82 -5.80
N PRO A 107 3.00 17.97 -4.66
CA PRO A 107 4.33 17.36 -4.44
C PRO A 107 4.27 15.90 -3.96
N TRP A 108 3.15 15.26 -4.05
CA TRP A 108 2.92 13.87 -3.64
C TRP A 108 3.12 12.88 -4.78
N GLN A 109 3.33 11.61 -4.43
CA GLN A 109 3.17 10.50 -5.36
C GLN A 109 1.68 10.14 -5.52
N VAL A 110 1.33 9.56 -6.66
CA VAL A 110 -0.02 9.05 -6.90
C VAL A 110 0.04 7.53 -7.05
N TRP A 111 -0.66 6.82 -6.17
CA TRP A 111 -0.83 5.37 -6.28
C TRP A 111 -2.26 5.04 -6.72
N LYS A 112 -2.41 4.28 -7.80
CA LYS A 112 -3.72 3.77 -8.23
C LYS A 112 -3.95 2.38 -7.66
N ALA A 113 -5.02 2.22 -6.89
CA ALA A 113 -5.44 0.92 -6.37
C ALA A 113 -6.41 0.25 -7.35
N LEU A 114 -6.21 -1.05 -7.56
CA LEU A 114 -6.96 -1.86 -8.51
C LEU A 114 -7.28 -3.21 -7.88
N ARG A 115 -8.53 -3.63 -8.04
CA ARG A 115 -8.96 -4.98 -7.68
C ARG A 115 -8.72 -5.89 -8.87
N VAL A 116 -7.84 -6.87 -8.70
CA VAL A 116 -7.42 -7.77 -9.78
C VAL A 116 -7.66 -9.22 -9.40
N ARG A 117 -8.05 -10.05 -10.38
CA ARG A 117 -8.37 -11.46 -10.23
C ARG A 117 -7.58 -12.34 -11.19
N THR A 118 -7.14 -11.77 -12.31
CA THR A 118 -6.47 -12.49 -13.39
C THR A 118 -5.19 -11.79 -13.80
N ALA A 119 -4.29 -12.52 -14.48
CA ALA A 119 -3.07 -11.98 -15.07
C ALA A 119 -3.38 -10.90 -16.12
N ASP A 120 -4.43 -11.10 -16.92
CA ASP A 120 -4.83 -10.16 -17.98
C ASP A 120 -5.31 -8.83 -17.39
N GLU A 121 -6.04 -8.87 -16.25
CA GLU A 121 -6.45 -7.65 -15.54
C GLU A 121 -5.23 -6.87 -15.02
N ILE A 122 -4.20 -7.57 -14.55
CA ILE A 122 -2.96 -6.93 -14.10
C ILE A 122 -2.20 -6.32 -15.26
N GLU A 123 -2.08 -7.02 -16.39
CA GLU A 123 -1.44 -6.49 -17.60
C GLU A 123 -2.20 -5.26 -18.13
N SER A 124 -3.52 -5.33 -18.15
CA SER A 124 -4.36 -4.19 -18.52
C SER A 124 -4.16 -3.00 -17.58
N ALA A 125 -4.08 -3.25 -16.27
CA ALA A 125 -3.81 -2.21 -15.27
C ALA A 125 -2.46 -1.53 -15.49
N ILE A 126 -1.41 -2.30 -15.73
CA ILE A 126 -0.07 -1.77 -16.04
C ILE A 126 -0.11 -0.94 -17.32
N ALA A 127 -0.70 -1.47 -18.40
CA ALA A 127 -0.80 -0.76 -19.67
C ALA A 127 -1.55 0.57 -19.55
N THR A 128 -2.58 0.62 -18.70
CA THR A 128 -3.46 1.77 -18.53
C THR A 128 -2.83 2.85 -17.65
N TYR A 129 -2.21 2.48 -16.54
CA TYR A 129 -1.84 3.44 -15.49
C TYR A 129 -0.33 3.66 -15.31
N ALA A 130 0.55 2.80 -15.85
CA ALA A 130 1.98 2.89 -15.57
C ALA A 130 2.66 4.19 -16.05
N ARG A 131 2.01 4.96 -16.92
CA ARG A 131 2.56 6.24 -17.42
C ARG A 131 2.06 7.45 -16.65
N VAL A 132 1.04 7.28 -15.80
CA VAL A 132 0.35 8.38 -15.12
C VAL A 132 0.32 8.22 -13.60
N ALA A 133 0.67 7.05 -13.09
CA ALA A 133 0.77 6.76 -11.67
C ALA A 133 2.22 6.48 -11.27
N ASP A 134 2.61 6.83 -10.05
CA ASP A 134 3.90 6.50 -9.45
C ASP A 134 3.90 5.10 -8.82
N GLY A 135 2.72 4.53 -8.59
CA GLY A 135 2.57 3.18 -8.08
C GLY A 135 1.22 2.56 -8.40
N LEU A 136 1.21 1.22 -8.47
CA LEU A 136 -0.01 0.42 -8.58
C LEU A 136 -0.15 -0.43 -7.32
N LEU A 137 -1.27 -0.27 -6.61
CA LEU A 137 -1.67 -1.14 -5.52
C LEU A 137 -2.61 -2.20 -6.08
N LEU A 138 -2.16 -3.45 -6.03
CA LEU A 138 -2.98 -4.57 -6.42
C LEU A 138 -3.62 -5.18 -5.18
N ASP A 139 -4.94 -5.02 -5.08
CA ASP A 139 -5.76 -5.58 -4.00
C ASP A 139 -6.35 -6.92 -4.48
N GLY A 140 -5.89 -8.00 -3.86
CA GLY A 140 -6.39 -9.33 -4.15
C GLY A 140 -7.82 -9.51 -3.64
N TRP A 141 -8.79 -9.44 -4.53
CA TRP A 141 -10.19 -9.62 -4.20
C TRP A 141 -10.62 -11.09 -4.30
N HIS A 142 -11.32 -11.59 -3.26
CA HIS A 142 -12.03 -12.87 -3.31
C HIS A 142 -13.53 -12.65 -3.04
N PRO A 143 -14.43 -13.14 -3.93
CA PRO A 143 -15.86 -12.85 -3.84
C PRO A 143 -16.55 -13.41 -2.58
N GLU A 144 -16.02 -14.47 -2.00
CA GLU A 144 -16.67 -15.20 -0.90
C GLU A 144 -16.16 -14.85 0.49
N HIS A 145 -15.15 -13.95 0.61
CA HIS A 145 -14.46 -13.74 1.88
C HIS A 145 -14.34 -12.26 2.24
N ARG A 146 -15.33 -11.77 2.94
CA ARG A 146 -15.23 -10.54 3.73
C ARG A 146 -14.37 -10.82 4.98
N GLY A 147 -13.04 -10.71 4.83
CA GLY A 147 -12.10 -10.69 5.95
C GLY A 147 -12.05 -11.95 6.83
N GLY A 148 -10.92 -12.63 6.87
CA GLY A 148 -10.64 -13.61 7.92
C GLY A 148 -10.74 -15.09 7.56
N SER A 149 -10.96 -15.47 6.31
CA SER A 149 -11.21 -16.88 5.92
C SER A 149 -10.00 -17.70 5.49
N GLY A 150 -8.79 -17.13 5.50
CA GLY A 150 -7.58 -17.89 5.17
C GLY A 150 -7.43 -18.32 3.71
N VAL A 151 -8.31 -17.88 2.81
CA VAL A 151 -8.14 -18.14 1.37
C VAL A 151 -7.12 -17.16 0.82
N ARG A 152 -6.02 -17.70 0.33
CA ARG A 152 -4.91 -16.96 -0.25
C ARG A 152 -5.33 -16.34 -1.58
N PHE A 153 -4.98 -15.08 -1.78
CA PHE A 153 -4.86 -14.51 -3.12
C PHE A 153 -3.93 -15.43 -3.96
N PRO A 154 -4.27 -15.72 -5.22
CA PRO A 154 -3.42 -16.58 -6.05
C PRO A 154 -2.15 -15.83 -6.46
N TRP A 155 -1.20 -15.71 -5.53
CA TRP A 155 0.09 -15.02 -5.72
C TRP A 155 0.90 -15.59 -6.89
N ASP A 156 0.63 -16.85 -7.25
CA ASP A 156 1.24 -17.51 -8.41
C ASP A 156 0.93 -16.79 -9.73
N LEU A 157 -0.19 -16.05 -9.80
CA LEU A 157 -0.52 -15.22 -10.96
C LEU A 157 0.37 -13.97 -11.06
N LEU A 158 0.90 -13.48 -9.93
CA LEU A 158 1.70 -12.25 -9.89
C LEU A 158 3.20 -12.49 -10.08
N SER A 159 3.71 -13.66 -9.68
CA SER A 159 5.13 -13.97 -9.76
C SER A 159 5.70 -13.79 -11.19
N PRO A 160 5.05 -14.26 -12.27
CA PRO A 160 5.55 -14.05 -13.63
C PRO A 160 5.45 -12.59 -14.11
N LEU A 161 4.61 -11.78 -13.47
CA LEU A 161 4.27 -10.44 -13.92
C LEU A 161 5.18 -9.35 -13.32
N ARG A 162 5.97 -9.67 -12.28
CA ARG A 162 6.87 -8.68 -11.68
C ARG A 162 7.82 -8.04 -12.70
N GLY A 163 8.34 -8.83 -13.63
CA GLY A 163 9.20 -8.34 -14.71
C GLY A 163 8.50 -7.45 -15.74
N ARG A 164 7.18 -7.30 -15.67
CA ARG A 164 6.39 -6.42 -16.54
C ARG A 164 6.13 -5.04 -15.95
N PHE A 165 6.40 -4.86 -14.65
CA PHE A 165 6.35 -3.54 -14.03
C PHE A 165 7.52 -2.71 -14.55
N PRO A 166 7.26 -1.54 -15.12
CA PRO A 166 8.33 -0.64 -15.56
C PRO A 166 9.22 -0.21 -14.38
N ASP A 167 10.49 0.06 -14.68
CA ASP A 167 11.38 0.66 -13.70
C ASP A 167 10.82 2.00 -13.21
N GLY A 168 10.86 2.21 -11.90
CA GLY A 168 10.32 3.41 -11.26
C GLY A 168 8.84 3.33 -10.86
N LEU A 169 8.07 2.37 -11.37
CA LEU A 169 6.69 2.15 -10.93
C LEU A 169 6.67 1.31 -9.65
N THR A 170 6.17 1.86 -8.55
CA THR A 170 6.04 1.16 -7.26
C THR A 170 4.96 0.08 -7.34
N PHE A 171 5.32 -1.17 -7.05
CA PHE A 171 4.36 -2.25 -6.89
C PHE A 171 3.97 -2.42 -5.42
N VAL A 172 2.70 -2.16 -5.10
CA VAL A 172 2.14 -2.34 -3.75
C VAL A 172 1.24 -3.57 -3.73
N ALA A 173 1.58 -4.55 -2.89
CA ALA A 173 0.76 -5.73 -2.68
C ALA A 173 -0.17 -5.53 -1.49
N ALA A 174 -1.48 -5.74 -1.71
CA ALA A 174 -2.52 -5.62 -0.71
C ALA A 174 -3.53 -6.78 -0.81
N GLY A 175 -4.55 -6.77 0.05
CA GLY A 175 -5.63 -7.75 0.04
C GLY A 175 -5.35 -8.99 0.88
N GLY A 176 -5.99 -9.08 2.05
CA GLY A 176 -5.92 -10.26 2.92
C GLY A 176 -4.56 -10.58 3.53
N LEU A 177 -3.61 -9.64 3.51
CA LEU A 177 -2.31 -9.82 4.15
C LEU A 177 -2.44 -9.84 5.68
N THR A 178 -1.68 -10.73 6.29
CA THR A 178 -1.57 -10.93 7.75
C THR A 178 -0.13 -11.23 8.13
N ALA A 179 0.17 -11.29 9.43
CA ALA A 179 1.50 -11.66 9.92
C ALA A 179 1.91 -13.09 9.49
N GLU A 180 0.93 -13.98 9.31
CA GLU A 180 1.15 -15.38 8.96
C GLU A 180 1.46 -15.59 7.49
N ASN A 181 0.99 -14.68 6.60
CA ASN A 181 1.10 -14.88 5.15
C ASN A 181 1.99 -13.84 4.42
N VAL A 182 2.35 -12.73 5.07
CA VAL A 182 3.12 -11.66 4.43
C VAL A 182 4.49 -12.12 3.91
N GLY A 183 5.14 -13.06 4.63
CA GLY A 183 6.42 -13.60 4.18
C GLY A 183 6.30 -14.37 2.87
N ASP A 184 5.27 -15.21 2.74
CA ASP A 184 4.99 -15.95 1.51
C ASP A 184 4.62 -14.99 0.37
N ALA A 185 3.78 -13.98 0.65
CA ALA A 185 3.43 -12.95 -0.31
C ALA A 185 4.66 -12.26 -0.90
N ILE A 186 5.61 -11.86 -0.04
CA ILE A 186 6.85 -11.21 -0.46
C ILE A 186 7.72 -12.14 -1.30
N ARG A 187 7.87 -13.41 -0.91
CA ARG A 187 8.67 -14.38 -1.67
C ARG A 187 8.13 -14.62 -3.08
N HIS A 188 6.80 -14.69 -3.22
CA HIS A 188 6.15 -14.97 -4.50
C HIS A 188 6.05 -13.72 -5.39
N MET A 189 5.58 -12.60 -4.85
CA MET A 189 5.25 -11.42 -5.65
C MET A 189 6.40 -10.42 -5.81
N ARG A 190 7.37 -10.44 -4.89
CA ARG A 190 8.49 -9.46 -4.88
C ARG A 190 8.02 -8.01 -4.95
N PRO A 191 7.06 -7.57 -4.11
CA PRO A 191 6.56 -6.21 -4.14
C PRO A 191 7.58 -5.21 -3.60
N ASP A 192 7.40 -3.93 -3.94
CA ASP A 192 8.16 -2.83 -3.35
C ASP A 192 7.56 -2.41 -1.99
N VAL A 193 6.23 -2.56 -1.85
CA VAL A 193 5.49 -2.26 -0.62
C VAL A 193 4.48 -3.36 -0.34
N VAL A 194 4.34 -3.75 0.93
CA VAL A 194 3.20 -4.55 1.41
C VAL A 194 2.28 -3.68 2.23
N ASP A 195 0.97 -3.75 1.95
CA ASP A 195 -0.06 -2.95 2.60
C ASP A 195 -1.03 -3.82 3.39
N VAL A 196 -1.24 -3.50 4.66
CA VAL A 196 -2.17 -4.22 5.54
C VAL A 196 -3.10 -3.27 6.27
N SER A 197 -4.38 -3.66 6.36
CA SER A 197 -5.37 -2.96 7.15
C SER A 197 -6.01 -3.89 8.18
N SER A 198 -7.04 -4.66 7.82
CA SER A 198 -7.79 -5.53 8.74
C SER A 198 -6.97 -6.69 9.30
N GLY A 199 -5.94 -7.17 8.59
CA GLY A 199 -5.10 -8.29 9.04
C GLY A 199 -4.31 -8.03 10.34
N VAL A 200 -4.22 -6.77 10.76
CA VAL A 200 -3.57 -6.37 12.03
C VAL A 200 -4.55 -5.72 13.01
N GLU A 201 -5.86 -5.89 12.81
CA GLU A 201 -6.89 -5.33 13.69
C GLU A 201 -7.40 -6.35 14.71
N ILE A 202 -7.76 -5.85 15.90
CA ILE A 202 -8.50 -6.61 16.93
C ILE A 202 -10.01 -6.36 16.81
N ALA A 203 -10.40 -5.17 16.38
CA ALA A 203 -11.74 -4.77 16.04
C ALA A 203 -11.68 -3.82 14.84
N HIS A 204 -12.80 -3.60 14.16
CA HIS A 204 -12.86 -2.72 13.00
C HIS A 204 -12.28 -1.33 13.30
N GLY A 205 -11.23 -0.94 12.58
CA GLY A 205 -10.52 0.33 12.76
C GLY A 205 -9.58 0.39 13.98
N VAL A 206 -9.42 -0.69 14.76
CA VAL A 206 -8.55 -0.73 15.95
C VAL A 206 -7.40 -1.68 15.71
N LYS A 207 -6.17 -1.16 15.58
CA LYS A 207 -4.97 -1.99 15.37
C LYS A 207 -4.55 -2.69 16.65
N GLU A 208 -4.10 -3.94 16.52
CA GLU A 208 -3.55 -4.72 17.64
C GLU A 208 -2.02 -4.61 17.58
N PRO A 209 -1.36 -4.05 18.61
CA PRO A 209 0.08 -3.76 18.59
C PRO A 209 0.97 -4.99 18.34
N GLY A 210 0.59 -6.16 18.84
CA GLY A 210 1.32 -7.41 18.63
C GLY A 210 1.23 -7.89 17.19
N ARG A 211 0.04 -7.79 16.56
CA ARG A 211 -0.16 -8.12 15.15
C ARG A 211 0.60 -7.17 14.23
N VAL A 212 0.59 -5.86 14.51
CA VAL A 212 1.37 -4.86 13.76
C VAL A 212 2.86 -5.21 13.81
N ARG A 213 3.42 -5.43 15.02
CA ARG A 213 4.83 -5.81 15.17
C ARG A 213 5.17 -7.13 14.46
N SER A 214 4.28 -8.11 14.55
CA SER A 214 4.49 -9.42 13.91
C SER A 214 4.45 -9.31 12.39
N PHE A 215 3.54 -8.51 11.82
CA PHE A 215 3.47 -8.25 10.39
C PHE A 215 4.75 -7.58 9.87
N VAL A 216 5.19 -6.48 10.50
CA VAL A 216 6.41 -5.76 10.10
C VAL A 216 7.63 -6.68 10.20
N ARG A 217 7.76 -7.44 11.29
CA ARG A 217 8.87 -8.41 11.47
C ARG A 217 8.85 -9.49 10.40
N GLY A 218 7.67 -10.05 10.08
CA GLY A 218 7.51 -11.06 9.01
C GLY A 218 7.96 -10.52 7.65
N ALA A 219 7.52 -9.31 7.30
CA ALA A 219 7.92 -8.65 6.05
C ALA A 219 9.44 -8.42 5.98
N ARG A 220 10.06 -7.90 7.05
CA ARG A 220 11.50 -7.66 7.09
C ARG A 220 12.32 -8.95 7.05
N THR A 221 11.83 -10.03 7.65
CA THR A 221 12.49 -11.34 7.63
C THR A 221 12.51 -11.91 6.22
N ALA A 222 11.37 -11.95 5.53
CA ALA A 222 11.28 -12.45 4.16
C ALA A 222 12.15 -11.62 3.19
N ALA A 223 12.18 -10.29 3.34
CA ALA A 223 13.03 -9.41 2.54
C ALA A 223 14.53 -9.74 2.69
N ARG A 224 14.99 -10.05 3.91
CA ARG A 224 16.37 -10.43 4.17
C ARG A 224 16.73 -11.81 3.60
N GLU A 225 15.81 -12.77 3.65
CA GLU A 225 15.99 -14.12 3.09
C GLU A 225 16.22 -14.04 1.58
N ILE A 226 15.36 -13.30 0.88
CA ILE A 226 15.47 -13.06 -0.57
C ILE A 226 16.84 -12.49 -0.93
N SER A 227 17.35 -11.58 -0.12
CA SER A 227 18.63 -10.94 -0.37
C SER A 227 19.81 -11.87 -0.26
N ARG A 228 19.73 -12.85 0.67
CA ARG A 228 20.77 -13.87 0.86
C ARG A 228 20.79 -14.89 -0.27
N GLU A 229 19.66 -15.17 -0.90
CA GLU A 229 19.56 -16.10 -2.03
C GLU A 229 20.16 -15.52 -3.33
N GLN A 230 20.34 -14.20 -3.41
CA GLN A 230 20.87 -13.49 -4.58
C GLN A 230 22.37 -13.18 -4.47
N THR A 231 23.02 -13.54 -3.35
CA THR A 231 24.44 -13.32 -3.09
C THR A 231 25.23 -14.61 -3.18
#